data_d45344575fa1854fa9a024a75f19ae51
#
_entry.id   d45344575fa1854fa9a024a75f19ae51
#
_cell.length_a   1.000
_cell.length_b   1.000
_cell.length_c   1.000
_cell.angle_alpha   90.00
_cell.angle_beta   90.00
_cell.angle_gamma   90.00
#
_symmetry.space_group_name_H-M   'P 1'
#
loop_
_entity.id
_entity.type
_entity.pdbx_description
1 polymer ?
#
loop_
_entity_poly.entity_id
_entity_poly.type
_entity_poly.pdbx_seq_one_letter_code
_entity_poly.pdbx_strand_id
1 'polypeptide(L)'
;MPTDSVTVHVDAPPEQVWWLVGDVTNTGRFSPETLECEWIEGSTGPEVGARFRGHVKRNGRGPMYWTKCTVVSCVPGQEFSFVVGTPEKHPMTWGYRFEAAGGGTDVTEFYDLAEHLPLKLYWSLFGRARGRTNARNMQATLERIKAAAETAAPGAADAGQ
;
A
#
# COMPACT_ATOMS: atom_id res chain seq x y z
N MET A 1 2.32 -16.64 -2.97
CA MET A 1 0.90 -16.29 -3.22
C MET A 1 0.45 -15.32 -2.15
N PRO A 2 -0.18 -14.19 -2.48
CA PRO A 2 -0.73 -13.30 -1.48
C PRO A 2 -1.76 -14.00 -0.60
N THR A 3 -1.80 -13.62 0.67
CA THR A 3 -2.81 -14.12 1.62
C THR A 3 -4.19 -13.62 1.24
N ASP A 4 -4.29 -12.36 0.79
CA ASP A 4 -5.52 -11.75 0.28
C ASP A 4 -5.19 -10.55 -0.61
N SER A 5 -6.13 -10.17 -1.46
CA SER A 5 -5.98 -9.03 -2.36
C SER A 5 -7.32 -8.43 -2.78
N VAL A 6 -7.30 -7.16 -3.17
CA VAL A 6 -8.44 -6.44 -3.74
C VAL A 6 -7.97 -5.68 -4.98
N THR A 7 -8.76 -5.68 -6.04
CA THR A 7 -8.48 -4.95 -7.29
C THR A 7 -9.57 -3.93 -7.57
N VAL A 8 -9.17 -2.72 -7.96
CA VAL A 8 -10.05 -1.63 -8.38
C VAL A 8 -9.53 -1.05 -9.70
N HIS A 9 -10.43 -0.78 -10.65
CA HIS A 9 -10.07 -0.08 -11.88
C HIS A 9 -10.01 1.42 -11.67
N VAL A 10 -8.92 2.04 -12.15
CA VAL A 10 -8.65 3.48 -12.07
C VAL A 10 -8.46 4.04 -13.47
N ASP A 11 -9.21 5.09 -13.83
CA ASP A 11 -9.11 5.76 -15.12
C ASP A 11 -7.94 6.76 -15.16
N ALA A 12 -6.73 6.22 -15.02
CA ALA A 12 -5.48 6.97 -15.08
C ALA A 12 -4.33 6.03 -15.51
N PRO A 13 -3.25 6.57 -16.13
CA PRO A 13 -2.11 5.75 -16.55
C PRO A 13 -1.40 5.06 -15.37
N PRO A 14 -0.85 3.84 -15.54
CA PRO A 14 -0.19 3.08 -14.49
C PRO A 14 0.91 3.85 -13.75
N GLU A 15 1.77 4.57 -14.44
CA GLU A 15 2.83 5.37 -13.80
C GLU A 15 2.28 6.48 -12.91
N GLN A 16 1.22 7.15 -13.32
CA GLN A 16 0.59 8.21 -12.53
C GLN A 16 0.03 7.67 -11.21
N VAL A 17 -0.67 6.54 -11.26
CA VAL A 17 -1.20 5.88 -10.07
C VAL A 17 -0.07 5.34 -9.19
N TRP A 18 0.95 4.76 -9.81
CA TRP A 18 2.12 4.24 -9.12
C TRP A 18 2.84 5.33 -8.30
N TRP A 19 3.04 6.53 -8.85
CA TRP A 19 3.68 7.63 -8.14
C TRP A 19 2.87 8.11 -6.93
N LEU A 20 1.55 8.09 -7.01
CA LEU A 20 0.69 8.40 -5.86
C LEU A 20 0.89 7.42 -4.71
N VAL A 21 1.07 6.15 -5.02
CA VAL A 21 1.25 5.08 -4.04
C VAL A 21 2.70 4.96 -3.57
N GLY A 22 3.65 5.06 -4.49
CA GLY A 22 5.08 4.91 -4.22
C GLY A 22 5.65 6.03 -3.34
N ASP A 23 5.08 7.21 -3.39
CA ASP A 23 5.37 8.24 -2.39
C ASP A 23 4.58 7.94 -1.12
N VAL A 24 5.23 7.30 -0.16
CA VAL A 24 4.59 6.86 1.10
C VAL A 24 4.05 8.02 1.93
N THR A 25 4.50 9.25 1.70
CA THR A 25 3.97 10.44 2.39
C THR A 25 2.50 10.72 2.05
N ASN A 26 2.00 10.14 0.98
CA ASN A 26 0.57 10.18 0.60
C ASN A 26 -0.29 9.15 1.35
N THR A 27 0.30 8.16 2.01
CA THR A 27 -0.44 7.01 2.57
C THR A 27 -1.55 7.42 3.53
N GLY A 28 -1.32 8.45 4.35
CA GLY A 28 -2.34 8.97 5.28
C GLY A 28 -3.60 9.51 4.61
N ARG A 29 -3.53 9.87 3.32
CA ARG A 29 -4.69 10.30 2.53
C ARG A 29 -5.58 9.13 2.10
N PHE A 30 -5.01 7.95 2.00
CA PHE A 30 -5.66 6.78 1.40
C PHE A 30 -6.03 5.72 2.44
N SER A 31 -5.14 5.43 3.38
CA SER A 31 -5.34 4.35 4.35
C SER A 31 -6.31 4.74 5.47
N PRO A 32 -7.27 3.88 5.82
CA PRO A 32 -8.12 4.10 6.99
C PRO A 32 -7.43 3.84 8.33
N GLU A 33 -6.31 3.11 8.35
CA GLU A 33 -5.58 2.77 9.58
C GLU A 33 -4.25 3.52 9.74
N THR A 34 -3.64 3.99 8.65
CA THR A 34 -2.38 4.72 8.67
C THR A 34 -2.64 6.22 8.56
N LEU A 35 -2.27 6.97 9.59
CA LEU A 35 -2.53 8.40 9.68
C LEU A 35 -1.55 9.22 8.88
N GLU A 36 -0.29 8.80 8.88
CA GLU A 36 0.83 9.45 8.17
C GLU A 36 1.97 8.48 7.96
N CYS A 37 2.78 8.72 6.95
CA CYS A 37 4.05 8.04 6.73
C CYS A 37 5.16 9.05 6.44
N GLU A 38 6.37 8.70 6.80
CA GLU A 38 7.56 9.49 6.49
C GLU A 38 8.75 8.60 6.16
N TRP A 39 9.60 9.08 5.24
CA TRP A 39 10.88 8.46 4.95
C TRP A 39 11.83 8.64 6.13
N ILE A 40 12.62 7.63 6.43
CA ILE A 40 13.57 7.61 7.56
C ILE A 40 14.94 7.07 7.13
N GLU A 41 15.92 7.22 8.01
CA GLU A 41 17.25 6.63 7.84
C GLU A 41 17.93 7.04 6.52
N GLY A 42 17.76 8.32 6.11
CA GLY A 42 18.36 8.89 4.91
C GLY A 42 17.61 8.60 3.61
N SER A 43 16.51 7.85 3.66
CA SER A 43 15.64 7.61 2.50
C SER A 43 14.83 8.86 2.18
N THR A 44 14.64 9.15 0.90
CA THR A 44 13.94 10.36 0.41
C THR A 44 12.88 10.08 -0.65
N GLY A 45 12.74 8.83 -1.06
CA GLY A 45 11.79 8.44 -2.10
C GLY A 45 11.72 6.93 -2.31
N PRO A 46 10.87 6.48 -3.24
CA PRO A 46 10.65 5.06 -3.49
C PRO A 46 11.83 4.43 -4.23
N GLU A 47 12.55 3.57 -3.53
CA GLU A 47 13.59 2.70 -4.07
C GLU A 47 13.71 1.43 -3.22
N VAL A 48 14.21 0.35 -3.80
CA VAL A 48 14.44 -0.89 -3.06
C VAL A 48 15.46 -0.64 -1.94
N GLY A 49 15.12 -1.07 -0.73
CA GLY A 49 15.90 -0.83 0.48
C GLY A 49 15.57 0.47 1.21
N ALA A 50 14.80 1.37 0.60
CA ALA A 50 14.34 2.58 1.27
C ALA A 50 13.53 2.25 2.52
N ARG A 51 13.74 3.05 3.56
CA ARG A 51 13.09 2.89 4.87
C ARG A 51 12.09 4.00 5.11
N PHE A 52 10.94 3.61 5.62
CA PHE A 52 9.92 4.57 6.09
C PHE A 52 9.24 4.07 7.36
N ARG A 53 8.52 4.94 8.03
CA ARG A 53 7.65 4.56 9.15
C ARG A 53 6.24 5.09 8.94
N GLY A 54 5.28 4.30 9.37
CA GLY A 54 3.87 4.65 9.37
C GLY A 54 3.33 4.80 10.78
N HIS A 55 2.54 5.83 11.01
CA HIS A 55 1.82 6.06 12.26
C HIS A 55 0.45 5.39 12.16
N VAL A 56 0.26 4.31 12.88
CA VAL A 56 -0.87 3.40 12.71
C VAL A 56 -1.82 3.46 13.91
N LYS A 57 -3.11 3.51 13.61
CA LYS A 57 -4.19 3.32 14.57
C LYS A 57 -5.10 2.19 14.09
N ARG A 58 -4.87 1.00 14.62
CA ARG A 58 -5.55 -0.21 14.16
C ARG A 58 -7.06 -0.12 14.40
N ASN A 59 -7.87 -0.36 13.36
CA ASN A 59 -9.34 -0.29 13.38
C ASN A 59 -9.91 1.08 13.83
N GLY A 60 -9.15 2.16 13.72
CA GLY A 60 -9.57 3.48 14.24
C GLY A 60 -9.75 3.53 15.76
N ARG A 61 -9.36 2.48 16.47
CA ARG A 61 -9.47 2.32 17.92
C ARG A 61 -8.17 1.80 18.50
N GLY A 62 -7.92 2.03 19.79
CA GLY A 62 -6.73 1.56 20.46
C GLY A 62 -5.53 2.54 20.38
N PRO A 63 -4.37 2.15 20.90
CA PRO A 63 -3.19 3.00 20.92
C PRO A 63 -2.66 3.23 19.52
N MET A 64 -2.14 4.44 19.27
CA MET A 64 -1.34 4.76 18.10
C MET A 64 0.09 4.26 18.29
N TYR A 65 0.69 3.74 17.22
CA TYR A 65 2.08 3.29 17.25
C TYR A 65 2.75 3.49 15.90
N TRP A 66 4.08 3.58 15.92
CA TRP A 66 4.89 3.68 14.72
C TRP A 66 5.35 2.30 14.25
N THR A 67 5.20 2.04 12.97
CA THR A 67 5.66 0.80 12.33
C THR A 67 6.74 1.13 11.31
N LYS A 68 7.92 0.56 11.45
CA LYS A 68 9.02 0.71 10.49
C LYS A 68 8.86 -0.30 9.36
N CYS A 69 9.08 0.15 8.15
CA CYS A 69 8.95 -0.65 6.93
C CYS A 69 10.19 -0.50 6.04
N THR A 70 10.39 -1.49 5.17
CA THR A 70 11.45 -1.50 4.17
C THR A 70 10.86 -1.82 2.80
N VAL A 71 11.14 -1.01 1.79
CA VAL A 71 10.71 -1.24 0.41
C VAL A 71 11.48 -2.44 -0.16
N VAL A 72 10.77 -3.41 -0.71
CA VAL A 72 11.36 -4.64 -1.27
C VAL A 72 11.13 -4.79 -2.78
N SER A 73 10.12 -4.15 -3.34
CA SER A 73 9.91 -4.05 -4.77
C SER A 73 9.49 -2.63 -5.14
N CYS A 74 10.08 -2.12 -6.22
CA CYS A 74 9.89 -0.75 -6.66
C CYS A 74 10.13 -0.67 -8.16
N VAL A 75 9.08 -0.98 -8.94
CA VAL A 75 9.10 -0.94 -10.41
C VAL A 75 8.03 0.05 -10.88
N PRO A 76 8.41 1.25 -11.34
CA PRO A 76 7.47 2.29 -11.74
C PRO A 76 6.41 1.78 -12.72
N GLY A 77 5.14 2.08 -12.43
CA GLY A 77 4.00 1.66 -13.23
C GLY A 77 3.65 0.17 -13.15
N GLN A 78 4.37 -0.64 -12.36
CA GLN A 78 4.15 -2.09 -12.29
C GLN A 78 3.94 -2.61 -10.86
N GLU A 79 4.87 -2.33 -9.96
CA GLU A 79 4.78 -2.84 -8.59
C GLU A 79 5.44 -1.89 -7.58
N PHE A 80 4.84 -1.81 -6.41
CA PHE A 80 5.43 -1.22 -5.21
C PHE A 80 5.07 -2.09 -4.02
N SER A 81 6.07 -2.63 -3.33
CA SER A 81 5.82 -3.45 -2.14
C SER A 81 6.87 -3.22 -1.04
N PHE A 82 6.45 -3.45 0.19
CA PHE A 82 7.28 -3.28 1.37
C PHE A 82 6.97 -4.33 2.42
N VAL A 83 7.95 -4.60 3.27
CA VAL A 83 7.80 -5.46 4.43
C VAL A 83 7.69 -4.63 5.71
N VAL A 84 6.88 -5.09 6.65
CA VAL A 84 6.85 -4.55 8.01
C VAL A 84 8.07 -5.10 8.73
N GLY A 85 9.05 -4.25 9.02
CA GLY A 85 10.35 -4.66 9.57
C GLY A 85 11.46 -4.64 8.52
N THR A 86 12.23 -5.71 8.46
CA THR A 86 13.33 -5.89 7.50
C THR A 86 13.08 -7.12 6.61
N PRO A 87 13.74 -7.22 5.44
CA PRO A 87 13.58 -8.39 4.57
C PRO A 87 13.86 -9.73 5.25
N GLU A 88 14.78 -9.75 6.22
CA GLU A 88 15.17 -10.96 6.94
C GLU A 88 14.21 -11.30 8.10
N LYS A 89 13.50 -10.29 8.60
CA LYS A 89 12.62 -10.44 9.76
C LYS A 89 11.38 -9.56 9.63
N HIS A 90 10.34 -10.13 9.07
CA HIS A 90 9.07 -9.45 8.88
C HIS A 90 7.87 -10.39 9.11
N PRO A 91 6.80 -9.92 9.74
CA PRO A 91 5.56 -10.69 9.89
C PRO A 91 4.69 -10.67 8.64
N MET A 92 4.80 -9.63 7.81
CA MET A 92 3.98 -9.49 6.62
C MET A 92 4.60 -8.56 5.58
N THR A 93 4.18 -8.77 4.34
CA THR A 93 4.44 -7.91 3.18
C THR A 93 3.12 -7.26 2.77
N TRP A 94 3.20 -5.99 2.42
CA TRP A 94 2.12 -5.25 1.75
C TRP A 94 2.60 -4.78 0.39
N GLY A 95 1.70 -4.74 -0.58
CA GLY A 95 2.09 -4.28 -1.90
C GLY A 95 0.93 -3.89 -2.79
N TYR A 96 1.31 -3.28 -3.90
CA TYR A 96 0.43 -2.84 -4.97
C TYR A 96 0.98 -3.32 -6.31
N ARG A 97 0.10 -3.82 -7.17
CA ARG A 97 0.40 -4.11 -8.58
C ARG A 97 -0.47 -3.25 -9.47
N PHE A 98 0.10 -2.86 -10.59
CA PHE A 98 -0.51 -1.94 -11.54
C PHE A 98 -0.47 -2.58 -12.92
N GLU A 99 -1.63 -2.84 -13.49
CA GLU A 99 -1.76 -3.45 -14.82
C GLU A 99 -2.56 -2.53 -15.73
N ALA A 100 -2.00 -2.18 -16.89
CA ALA A 100 -2.72 -1.40 -17.88
C ALA A 100 -3.94 -2.19 -18.38
N ALA A 101 -5.13 -1.60 -18.31
CA ALA A 101 -6.38 -2.23 -18.68
C ALA A 101 -7.40 -1.18 -19.14
N GLY A 102 -8.03 -1.41 -20.31
CA GLY A 102 -9.18 -0.61 -20.75
C GLY A 102 -8.94 0.91 -20.81
N GLY A 103 -7.73 1.35 -21.16
CA GLY A 103 -7.36 2.77 -21.18
C GLY A 103 -7.00 3.37 -19.81
N GLY A 104 -7.02 2.60 -18.76
CA GLY A 104 -6.65 2.96 -17.41
C GLY A 104 -5.74 1.92 -16.77
N THR A 105 -5.92 1.69 -15.49
CA THR A 105 -5.09 0.79 -14.69
C THR A 105 -5.94 -0.04 -13.74
N ASP A 106 -5.77 -1.36 -13.76
CA ASP A 106 -6.23 -2.21 -12.67
C ASP A 106 -5.18 -2.20 -11.56
N VAL A 107 -5.57 -1.67 -10.42
CA VAL A 107 -4.71 -1.56 -9.23
C VAL A 107 -5.11 -2.62 -8.23
N THR A 108 -4.17 -3.48 -7.89
CA THR A 108 -4.35 -4.53 -6.90
C THR A 108 -3.54 -4.23 -5.65
N GLU A 109 -4.20 -4.03 -4.53
CA GLU A 109 -3.56 -4.04 -3.21
C GLU A 109 -3.59 -5.46 -2.65
N PHE A 110 -2.47 -5.90 -2.10
CA PHE A 110 -2.35 -7.24 -1.53
C PHE A 110 -1.53 -7.22 -0.25
N TYR A 111 -1.72 -8.25 0.58
CA TYR A 111 -0.78 -8.56 1.65
C TYR A 111 -0.47 -10.05 1.67
N ASP A 112 0.72 -10.37 2.18
CA ASP A 112 1.18 -11.72 2.37
C ASP A 112 1.77 -11.89 3.78
N LEU A 113 1.38 -12.99 4.43
CA LEU A 113 1.84 -13.30 5.78
C LEU A 113 3.07 -14.19 5.72
N ALA A 114 4.09 -13.81 6.48
CA ALA A 114 5.26 -14.66 6.64
C ALA A 114 4.89 -16.02 7.25
N GLU A 115 5.52 -17.07 6.77
CA GLU A 115 5.25 -18.45 7.21
C GLU A 115 5.82 -18.75 8.61
N HIS A 116 5.47 -17.97 9.63
CA HIS A 116 5.85 -18.24 11.01
C HIS A 116 4.73 -18.93 11.79
N LEU A 117 5.08 -20.01 12.48
CA LEU A 117 4.13 -20.85 13.22
C LEU A 117 3.23 -20.08 14.21
N PRO A 118 3.72 -19.12 15.02
CA PRO A 118 2.87 -18.35 15.91
C PRO A 118 1.84 -17.47 15.18
N LEU A 119 2.22 -16.95 14.02
CA LEU A 119 1.36 -16.12 13.19
C LEU A 119 0.27 -16.96 12.53
N LYS A 120 0.59 -18.16 12.04
CA LYS A 120 -0.39 -19.12 11.52
C LYS A 120 -1.44 -19.50 12.56
N LEU A 121 -1.03 -19.72 13.81
CA LEU A 121 -1.94 -20.04 14.91
C LEU A 121 -2.89 -18.86 15.22
N TYR A 122 -2.37 -17.65 15.30
CA TYR A 122 -3.19 -16.43 15.46
C TYR A 122 -4.23 -16.31 14.35
N TRP A 123 -3.80 -16.49 13.09
CA TRP A 123 -4.69 -16.40 11.93
C TRP A 123 -5.71 -17.55 11.85
N SER A 124 -5.41 -18.73 12.35
CA SER A 124 -6.39 -19.83 12.42
C SER A 124 -7.53 -19.53 13.40
N LEU A 125 -7.27 -18.78 14.46
CA LEU A 125 -8.25 -18.43 15.49
C LEU A 125 -9.02 -17.14 15.18
N PHE A 126 -8.37 -16.12 14.62
CA PHE A 126 -8.92 -14.77 14.42
C PHE A 126 -8.92 -14.30 12.96
N GLY A 127 -8.36 -15.09 12.06
CA GLY A 127 -8.08 -14.68 10.68
C GLY A 127 -9.30 -14.28 9.86
N ARG A 128 -10.45 -14.93 10.06
CA ARG A 128 -11.68 -14.60 9.30
C ARG A 128 -12.16 -13.18 9.59
N ALA A 129 -12.17 -12.76 10.84
CA ALA A 129 -12.57 -11.41 11.21
C ALA A 129 -11.55 -10.36 10.75
N ARG A 130 -10.26 -10.63 10.93
CA ARG A 130 -9.19 -9.74 10.48
C ARG A 130 -9.09 -9.68 8.96
N GLY A 131 -9.27 -10.80 8.26
CA GLY A 131 -9.31 -10.85 6.79
C GLY A 131 -10.41 -9.97 6.21
N ARG A 132 -11.63 -10.04 6.76
CA ARG A 132 -12.73 -9.16 6.35
C ARG A 132 -12.42 -7.68 6.58
N THR A 133 -11.77 -7.35 7.70
CA THR A 133 -11.35 -5.98 8.00
C THR A 133 -10.27 -5.52 7.04
N ASN A 134 -9.27 -6.35 6.75
CA ASN A 134 -8.22 -6.05 5.78
C ASN A 134 -8.79 -5.84 4.38
N ALA A 135 -9.67 -6.71 3.91
CA ALA A 135 -10.32 -6.58 2.60
C ALA A 135 -11.12 -5.27 2.49
N ARG A 136 -11.87 -4.93 3.54
CA ARG A 136 -12.62 -3.66 3.59
C ARG A 136 -11.68 -2.45 3.58
N ASN A 137 -10.58 -2.51 4.31
CA ASN A 137 -9.60 -1.42 4.37
C ASN A 137 -8.85 -1.27 3.05
N MET A 138 -8.47 -2.36 2.39
CA MET A 138 -7.89 -2.35 1.04
C MET A 138 -8.86 -1.73 0.03
N GLN A 139 -10.13 -2.13 0.06
CA GLN A 139 -11.16 -1.54 -0.80
C GLN A 139 -11.27 -0.03 -0.58
N ALA A 140 -11.35 0.42 0.67
CA ALA A 140 -11.43 1.84 1.00
C ALA A 140 -10.17 2.62 0.56
N THR A 141 -8.99 2.04 0.73
CA THR A 141 -7.73 2.61 0.28
C THR A 141 -7.73 2.79 -1.25
N LEU A 142 -8.06 1.74 -1.99
CA LEU A 142 -8.08 1.77 -3.45
C LEU A 142 -9.12 2.75 -4.01
N GLU A 143 -10.29 2.86 -3.39
CA GLU A 143 -11.31 3.86 -3.79
C GLU A 143 -10.81 5.30 -3.60
N ARG A 144 -10.06 5.57 -2.55
CA ARG A 144 -9.44 6.88 -2.31
C ARG A 144 -8.29 7.17 -3.28
N ILE A 145 -7.48 6.17 -3.61
CA ILE A 145 -6.44 6.26 -4.64
C ILE A 145 -7.09 6.57 -6.00
N LYS A 146 -8.15 5.85 -6.34
CA LYS A 146 -8.94 6.05 -7.55
C LYS A 146 -9.44 7.50 -7.63
N ALA A 147 -10.08 8.00 -6.60
CA ALA A 147 -10.59 9.36 -6.57
C ALA A 147 -9.47 10.40 -6.74
N ALA A 148 -8.33 10.22 -6.10
CA ALA A 148 -7.17 11.11 -6.21
C ALA A 148 -6.56 11.08 -7.62
N ALA A 149 -6.37 9.88 -8.19
CA ALA A 149 -5.77 9.71 -9.51
C ALA A 149 -6.66 10.28 -10.63
N GLU A 150 -7.95 10.02 -10.58
CA GLU A 150 -8.92 10.49 -11.59
C GLU A 150 -9.17 12.00 -11.50
N THR A 151 -9.07 12.58 -10.32
CA THR A 151 -9.20 14.05 -10.13
C THR A 151 -7.96 14.80 -10.62
N ALA A 152 -6.77 14.20 -10.50
CA ALA A 152 -5.50 14.76 -10.97
C ALA A 152 -5.28 14.58 -12.49
N ALA A 153 -6.14 13.78 -13.16
CA ALA A 153 -6.03 13.52 -14.60
C ALA A 153 -6.45 14.76 -15.41
N PRO A 154 -6.21 14.82 -16.61
CA PRO A 154 -5.38 15.32 -17.67
C PRO A 154 -5.17 16.82 -17.76
N GLY A 155 -5.50 17.62 -16.77
CA GLY A 155 -5.26 19.08 -16.79
C GLY A 155 -3.84 19.51 -16.46
N ALA A 156 -3.03 18.66 -15.85
CA ALA A 156 -1.66 18.98 -15.40
C ALA A 156 -0.60 18.83 -16.51
N ALA A 157 -0.89 18.10 -17.58
CA ALA A 157 0.05 17.89 -18.69
C ALA A 157 0.07 19.02 -19.72
N ASP A 158 -0.98 19.85 -19.77
CA ASP A 158 -1.12 20.96 -20.76
C ASP A 158 -0.69 22.35 -20.27
N ALA A 159 -0.23 22.45 -19.04
CA ALA A 159 0.24 23.72 -18.48
C ALA A 159 1.73 24.01 -18.71
N GLY A 160 2.38 23.28 -19.61
CA GLY A 160 3.82 23.34 -19.88
C GLY A 160 4.18 23.62 -21.34
N GLN A 161 3.43 24.48 -22.06
CA GLN A 161 3.89 25.04 -23.33
C GLN A 161 3.88 26.56 -23.27
#